data_ddc1de008a205347a50fd18e7df03763
#
_entry.id   ddc1de008a205347a50fd18e7df03763
#
_cell.length_a   1.000
_cell.length_b   1.000
_cell.length_c   1.000
_cell.angle_alpha   90.00
_cell.angle_beta   90.00
_cell.angle_gamma   90.00
#
_symmetry.space_group_name_H-M   'P 1'
#
loop_
_entity.id
_entity.type
_entity.pdbx_description
1 polymer ?
#
loop_
_entity_poly.entity_id
_entity_poly.type
_entity_poly.pdbx_seq_one_letter_code
_entity_poly.pdbx_strand_id
1 'polypeptide(L)' 'MSSEEARKKVAYDLTMEYVRQNNVMKNPSNDSPISYKIEIIEKMYKEIFEELKGKNIL' A
#
# COMPACT_ATOMS: atom_id res chain seq x y z
N MET A 1 13.34 -10.80 -14.16
CA MET A 1 12.16 -10.22 -13.52
C MET A 1 11.58 -9.12 -14.40
N SER A 2 10.29 -9.15 -14.63
CA SER A 2 9.66 -8.12 -15.46
C SER A 2 9.56 -6.80 -14.72
N SER A 3 9.45 -5.70 -15.48
CA SER A 3 9.26 -4.38 -14.88
C SER A 3 8.01 -4.34 -14.02
N GLU A 4 6.98 -5.05 -14.46
CA GLU A 4 5.73 -5.07 -13.72
C GLU A 4 5.89 -5.75 -12.35
N GLU A 5 6.64 -6.83 -12.31
CA GLU A 5 6.90 -7.50 -11.04
C GLU A 5 7.71 -6.63 -10.10
N ALA A 6 8.71 -5.95 -10.64
CA ALA A 6 9.51 -5.03 -9.84
C ALA A 6 8.66 -3.89 -9.31
N ARG A 7 7.77 -3.38 -10.16
CA ARG A 7 6.86 -2.29 -9.76
C ARG A 7 5.92 -2.74 -8.66
N LYS A 8 5.39 -3.95 -8.76
CA LYS A 8 4.51 -4.49 -7.73
C LYS A 8 5.25 -4.62 -6.40
N LYS A 9 6.49 -5.07 -6.44
CA LYS A 9 7.28 -5.21 -5.23
C LYS A 9 7.53 -3.86 -4.57
N VAL A 10 7.90 -2.86 -5.36
CA VAL A 10 8.13 -1.52 -4.83
C VAL A 10 6.83 -0.95 -4.28
N ALA A 11 5.73 -1.12 -4.98
CA ALA A 11 4.44 -0.65 -4.50
C ALA A 11 4.07 -1.31 -3.16
N TYR A 12 4.31 -2.60 -3.05
CA TYR A 12 4.04 -3.31 -1.81
C TYR A 12 4.91 -2.77 -0.67
N ASP A 13 6.20 -2.62 -0.92
CA ASP A 13 7.12 -2.12 0.10
C ASP A 13 6.74 -0.72 0.57
N LEU A 14 6.39 0.16 -0.37
CA LEU A 14 5.96 1.51 -0.03
C LEU A 14 4.64 1.49 0.74
N THR A 15 3.73 0.64 0.36
CA THR A 15 2.47 0.51 1.06
C THR A 15 2.69 0.10 2.51
N MET A 16 3.52 -0.90 2.73
CA MET A 16 3.79 -1.37 4.08
C MET A 16 4.53 -0.32 4.91
N GLU A 17 5.42 0.42 4.29
CA GLU A 17 6.10 1.53 4.95
C GLU A 17 5.11 2.59 5.39
N TYR A 18 4.18 2.93 4.51
CA TYR A 18 3.16 3.92 4.77
C TYR A 18 2.24 3.47 5.91
N VAL A 19 1.84 2.22 5.88
CA VAL A 19 1.01 1.63 6.93
C VAL A 19 1.70 1.73 8.27
N ARG A 20 2.98 1.41 8.31
CA ARG A 20 3.75 1.45 9.56
C ARG A 20 3.88 2.87 10.09
N GLN A 21 4.21 3.83 9.21
CA GLN A 21 4.42 5.21 9.62
C GLN A 21 3.15 5.85 10.13
N ASN A 22 2.02 5.49 9.56
CA ASN A 22 0.75 6.09 9.92
C ASN A 22 -0.03 5.28 10.95
N ASN A 23 0.56 4.20 11.42
CA ASN A 23 -0.05 3.34 12.44
C ASN A 23 -1.45 2.87 12.06
N VAL A 24 -1.64 2.54 10.79
CA VAL A 24 -2.95 2.16 10.29
C VAL A 24 -3.52 0.98 11.06
N MET A 25 -2.66 0.02 11.42
CA MET A 25 -3.10 -1.18 12.12
C MET A 25 -3.14 -1.02 13.63
N LYS A 26 -2.61 0.07 14.13
CA LYS A 26 -2.51 0.31 15.56
C LYS A 26 -3.36 1.47 16.05
N ASN A 27 -4.28 1.91 15.24
CA ASN A 27 -5.13 3.03 15.61
C ASN A 27 -5.94 2.67 16.86
N PRO A 28 -5.74 3.38 17.96
CA PRO A 28 -6.40 3.00 19.22
C PRO A 28 -7.90 3.26 19.23
N SER A 29 -8.37 4.13 18.39
CA SER A 29 -9.80 4.40 18.35
C SER A 29 -10.54 3.38 17.51
N ASN A 30 -9.93 2.21 17.30
CA ASN A 30 -10.43 1.42 16.27
C ASN A 30 -11.24 0.25 16.73
N ASP A 31 -12.50 0.47 16.61
CA ASP A 31 -13.45 -0.61 16.59
C ASP A 31 -13.65 -1.10 15.18
N SER A 32 -12.84 -0.61 14.26
CA SER A 32 -12.97 -1.02 12.87
C SER A 32 -12.53 -2.45 12.68
N PRO A 33 -13.31 -3.26 11.97
CA PRO A 33 -12.91 -4.63 11.72
C PRO A 33 -11.66 -4.68 10.86
N ILE A 34 -10.93 -5.76 10.99
CA ILE A 34 -9.68 -5.91 10.27
C ILE A 34 -9.90 -5.91 8.75
N SER A 35 -11.07 -6.36 8.31
CA SER A 35 -11.40 -6.34 6.90
C SER A 35 -11.41 -4.92 6.33
N TYR A 36 -11.88 -3.96 7.12
CA TYR A 36 -11.87 -2.57 6.72
C TYR A 36 -10.44 -2.04 6.58
N LYS A 37 -9.58 -2.42 7.51
CA LYS A 37 -8.18 -2.00 7.45
C LYS A 37 -7.47 -2.60 6.25
N ILE A 38 -7.81 -3.84 5.92
CA ILE A 38 -7.24 -4.49 4.74
C ILE A 38 -7.69 -3.76 3.48
N GLU A 39 -8.94 -3.33 3.42
CA GLU A 39 -9.43 -2.55 2.28
C GLU A 39 -8.66 -1.25 2.11
N ILE A 40 -8.35 -0.57 3.22
CA ILE A 40 -7.57 0.66 3.17
C ILE A 40 -6.18 0.37 2.60
N ILE A 41 -5.55 -0.70 3.05
CA ILE A 41 -4.23 -1.09 2.59
C ILE A 41 -4.25 -1.42 1.11
N GLU A 42 -5.25 -2.16 0.66
CA GLU A 42 -5.39 -2.50 -0.75
C GLU A 42 -5.56 -1.25 -1.61
N LYS A 43 -6.35 -0.31 -1.13
CA LYS A 43 -6.57 0.94 -1.85
C LYS A 43 -5.27 1.73 -1.96
N MET A 44 -4.51 1.81 -0.87
CA MET A 44 -3.21 2.48 -0.90
C MET A 44 -2.26 1.81 -1.87
N TYR A 45 -2.24 0.49 -1.87
CA TYR A 45 -1.39 -0.26 -2.79
C TYR A 45 -1.72 0.09 -4.24
N LYS A 46 -3.00 0.09 -4.57
CA LYS A 46 -3.43 0.41 -5.93
C LYS A 46 -3.02 1.83 -6.33
N GLU A 47 -3.22 2.78 -5.44
CA GLU A 47 -2.86 4.17 -5.72
C GLU A 47 -1.36 4.31 -5.93
N ILE A 48 -0.57 3.69 -5.09
CA ILE A 48 0.89 3.74 -5.21
C ILE A 48 1.33 3.08 -6.51
N PHE A 49 0.75 1.94 -6.84
CA PHE A 49 1.10 1.22 -8.06
C PHE A 49 0.78 2.07 -9.29
N GLU A 50 -0.39 2.71 -9.31
CA GLU A 50 -0.79 3.55 -10.44
C GLU A 50 0.12 4.77 -10.57
N GLU A 51 0.54 5.34 -9.47
CA GLU A 51 1.47 6.47 -9.50
C GLU A 51 2.82 6.06 -10.06
N LEU A 52 3.33 4.92 -9.62
CA LEU A 52 4.60 4.42 -10.15
C LEU A 52 4.52 4.16 -11.64
N LYS A 53 3.40 3.59 -12.07
CA LYS A 53 3.19 3.29 -13.47
C LYS A 53 3.09 4.57 -14.30
N GLY A 54 2.32 5.53 -13.80
CA GLY A 54 2.13 6.80 -14.49
C GLY A 54 3.39 7.62 -14.63
N LYS A 55 4.30 7.48 -13.68
CA LYS A 55 5.57 8.21 -13.69
C LYS A 55 6.71 7.42 -14.32
N ASN A 56 6.40 6.25 -14.85
CA ASN A 56 7.39 5.39 -15.47
C ASN A 56 8.53 4.99 -14.53
N ILE A 57 8.21 4.83 -13.27
CA ILE A 57 9.19 4.35 -12.31
C ILE A 57 9.17 2.83 -12.38
N LEU A 58 10.27 2.24 -12.81
CA LEU A 58 10.42 0.80 -13.05
C LEU A 58 9.50 0.29 -14.22
#